data_ccfd7921dc277d48ebb6065e753440e5
#
_entry.id   ccfd7921dc277d48ebb6065e753440e5
#
_cell.length_a   1.000
_cell.length_b   1.000
_cell.length_c   1.000
_cell.angle_alpha   90.00
_cell.angle_beta   90.00
_cell.angle_gamma   90.00
#
_symmetry.space_group_name_H-M   'P 1'
#
loop_
_entity.id
_entity.type
_entity.pdbx_description
1 polymer ?
#
loop_
_entity_poly.entity_id
_entity_poly.type
_entity_poly.pdbx_seq_one_letter_code
_entity_poly.pdbx_strand_id
1 'polypeptide(L)'
;MREATGLATAPVHLVRGTDPNWRFEQILSEERRRGATGSTFYVIASHHDPHDGASPEEYSRLRPRLVETLLDAGAEVGLHGSYAAAEDACRLVAEKQKLEALAGPVAGHRYHYLRVDPHRNLAPLAAAGFRYDTTLGFADAVGFRAGIARPFRPWDFERDEPLDLIEVPLAAMDATLAEERYLGLSARRAEPRLMRLLDWAAEHGGAFAVLWHPDRFDPATSGGWDRLYSRLLVGVQERGGSCVPAAELVSSHST
;
A
#
# COMPACT_ATOMS: atom_id res chain seq x y z
N MET A 1 -1.39 -20.21 -9.20
CA MET A 1 -0.40 -19.94 -10.28
C MET A 1 0.79 -19.04 -9.84
N ARG A 2 0.82 -18.50 -8.59
CA ARG A 2 2.05 -17.87 -8.03
C ARG A 2 3.21 -18.85 -7.83
N GLU A 3 2.94 -20.15 -7.67
CA GLU A 3 3.99 -21.17 -7.49
C GLU A 3 4.90 -21.38 -8.74
N ALA A 4 4.39 -21.18 -9.94
CA ALA A 4 5.16 -21.47 -11.15
C ALA A 4 6.22 -20.39 -11.46
N THR A 5 5.98 -19.12 -11.19
CA THR A 5 6.97 -18.05 -11.36
C THR A 5 8.02 -18.06 -10.25
N GLY A 6 7.63 -18.36 -9.01
CA GLY A 6 8.57 -18.52 -7.90
C GLY A 6 9.54 -19.68 -8.09
N LEU A 7 9.09 -20.80 -8.66
CA LEU A 7 9.94 -21.96 -8.96
C LEU A 7 10.95 -21.68 -10.08
N ALA A 8 10.59 -20.86 -11.08
CA ALA A 8 11.50 -20.54 -12.21
C ALA A 8 12.65 -19.59 -11.79
N THR A 9 12.42 -18.73 -10.77
CA THR A 9 13.43 -17.76 -10.29
C THR A 9 14.14 -18.20 -9.03
N ALA A 10 13.61 -19.19 -8.30
CA ALA A 10 14.22 -19.74 -7.09
C ALA A 10 15.71 -20.10 -7.25
N PRO A 11 16.17 -20.71 -8.38
CA PRO A 11 17.59 -20.98 -8.57
C PRO A 11 18.46 -19.72 -8.64
N VAL A 12 17.94 -18.64 -9.22
CA VAL A 12 18.67 -17.35 -9.34
C VAL A 12 18.87 -16.72 -7.97
N HIS A 13 17.84 -16.73 -7.13
CA HIS A 13 17.89 -16.18 -5.77
C HIS A 13 18.76 -17.04 -4.85
N LEU A 14 18.67 -18.37 -4.98
CA LEU A 14 19.51 -19.29 -4.22
C LEU A 14 21.00 -19.07 -4.53
N VAL A 15 21.37 -18.93 -5.81
CA VAL A 15 22.75 -18.68 -6.25
C VAL A 15 23.25 -17.30 -5.81
N ARG A 16 22.38 -16.30 -5.77
CA ARG A 16 22.73 -14.92 -5.39
C ARG A 16 22.60 -14.63 -3.89
N GLY A 17 22.01 -15.54 -3.12
CA GLY A 17 21.72 -15.33 -1.70
C GLY A 17 20.78 -14.13 -1.44
N THR A 18 19.87 -13.86 -2.39
CA THR A 18 18.97 -12.71 -2.33
C THR A 18 17.52 -13.16 -2.16
N ASP A 19 16.77 -12.45 -1.31
CA ASP A 19 15.32 -12.62 -1.21
C ASP A 19 14.63 -11.73 -2.24
N PRO A 20 13.80 -12.27 -3.16
CA PRO A 20 13.08 -11.48 -4.16
C PRO A 20 12.10 -10.46 -3.54
N ASN A 21 11.61 -10.74 -2.34
CA ASN A 21 10.68 -9.87 -1.64
C ASN A 21 11.38 -8.79 -0.80
N TRP A 22 12.67 -8.93 -0.53
CA TRP A 22 13.44 -7.94 0.23
C TRP A 22 14.04 -6.89 -0.72
N ARG A 23 13.23 -5.91 -1.10
CA ARG A 23 13.59 -4.82 -2.03
C ARG A 23 13.40 -3.42 -1.44
N PHE A 24 13.25 -3.33 -0.14
CA PHE A 24 12.90 -2.08 0.55
C PHE A 24 13.96 -1.00 0.37
N GLU A 25 15.24 -1.31 0.53
CA GLU A 25 16.34 -0.36 0.34
C GLU A 25 16.42 0.13 -1.11
N GLN A 26 16.10 -0.74 -2.08
CA GLN A 26 16.06 -0.39 -3.50
C GLN A 26 14.93 0.60 -3.78
N ILE A 27 13.73 0.34 -3.25
CA ILE A 27 12.55 1.22 -3.37
C ILE A 27 12.87 2.59 -2.76
N LEU A 28 13.31 2.61 -1.50
CA LEU A 28 13.66 3.83 -0.77
C LEU A 28 14.76 4.64 -1.47
N SER A 29 15.75 3.97 -2.06
CA SER A 29 16.80 4.62 -2.84
C SER A 29 16.24 5.25 -4.12
N GLU A 30 15.34 4.56 -4.84
CA GLU A 30 14.70 5.09 -6.04
C GLU A 30 13.83 6.30 -5.72
N GLU A 31 13.03 6.23 -4.67
CA GLU A 31 12.18 7.32 -4.20
C GLU A 31 13.00 8.58 -3.88
N ARG A 32 14.07 8.42 -3.09
CA ARG A 32 15.00 9.54 -2.79
C ARG A 32 15.63 10.14 -4.04
N ARG A 33 16.08 9.28 -4.97
CA ARG A 33 16.65 9.76 -6.25
C ARG A 33 15.64 10.55 -7.09
N ARG A 34 14.36 10.26 -6.94
CA ARG A 34 13.26 10.95 -7.63
C ARG A 34 12.63 12.06 -6.80
N GLY A 35 13.26 12.48 -5.69
CA GLY A 35 12.82 13.61 -4.90
C GLY A 35 11.54 13.38 -4.10
N ALA A 36 11.15 12.12 -3.84
CA ALA A 36 10.11 11.83 -2.88
C ALA A 36 10.60 12.14 -1.46
N THR A 37 9.74 12.73 -0.63
CA THR A 37 10.05 12.98 0.80
C THR A 37 9.91 11.72 1.62
N GLY A 38 9.17 10.72 1.13
CA GLY A 38 8.98 9.41 1.71
C GLY A 38 7.77 8.71 1.13
N SER A 39 7.51 7.52 1.65
CA SER A 39 6.34 6.70 1.33
C SER A 39 5.86 5.98 2.58
N THR A 40 4.66 5.39 2.51
CA THR A 40 4.07 4.60 3.58
C THR A 40 4.17 3.12 3.25
N PHE A 41 4.78 2.35 4.15
CA PHE A 41 4.85 0.90 4.05
C PHE A 41 3.85 0.26 5.01
N TYR A 42 2.89 -0.48 4.46
CA TYR A 42 1.91 -1.20 5.26
C TYR A 42 2.42 -2.60 5.60
N VAL A 43 2.57 -2.87 6.89
CA VAL A 43 3.19 -4.09 7.43
C VAL A 43 2.14 -4.97 8.11
N ILE A 44 2.05 -6.24 7.71
CA ILE A 44 1.18 -7.22 8.37
C ILE A 44 1.77 -7.56 9.74
N ALA A 45 1.00 -7.32 10.80
CA ALA A 45 1.43 -7.59 12.17
C ALA A 45 1.22 -9.05 12.60
N SER A 46 0.28 -9.75 11.99
CA SER A 46 -0.08 -11.14 12.33
C SER A 46 -0.47 -11.92 11.08
N HIS A 47 -0.15 -13.21 11.07
CA HIS A 47 -0.54 -14.15 10.04
C HIS A 47 -1.40 -15.23 10.69
N HIS A 48 -2.67 -15.25 10.38
CA HIS A 48 -3.62 -16.23 10.93
C HIS A 48 -4.48 -16.89 9.86
N ASP A 49 -4.39 -16.40 8.62
CA ASP A 49 -5.14 -16.90 7.49
C ASP A 49 -4.17 -17.24 6.33
N PRO A 50 -4.44 -18.29 5.55
CA PRO A 50 -3.63 -18.62 4.37
C PRO A 50 -3.50 -17.48 3.35
N HIS A 51 -4.45 -16.53 3.34
CA HIS A 51 -4.38 -15.35 2.50
C HIS A 51 -3.33 -14.33 2.96
N ASP A 52 -2.84 -14.40 4.19
CA ASP A 52 -1.86 -13.45 4.70
C ASP A 52 -0.42 -13.71 4.21
N GLY A 53 -0.20 -14.75 3.41
CA GLY A 53 1.06 -14.98 2.71
C GLY A 53 2.03 -15.88 3.44
N ALA A 54 3.29 -15.46 3.59
CA ALA A 54 4.40 -16.23 4.11
C ALA A 54 4.15 -16.89 5.49
N SER A 55 4.92 -17.93 5.82
CA SER A 55 4.73 -18.63 7.08
C SER A 55 4.83 -17.69 8.29
N PRO A 56 3.97 -17.85 9.30
CA PRO A 56 3.98 -16.99 10.50
C PRO A 56 5.35 -16.90 11.17
N GLU A 57 6.14 -17.97 11.14
CA GLU A 57 7.45 -18.06 11.77
C GLU A 57 8.51 -17.23 11.04
N GLU A 58 8.60 -17.36 9.71
CA GLU A 58 9.56 -16.61 8.90
C GLU A 58 9.29 -15.11 8.98
N TYR A 59 8.04 -14.73 8.83
CA TYR A 59 7.67 -13.33 8.87
C TYR A 59 7.85 -12.72 10.28
N SER A 60 7.60 -13.47 11.34
CA SER A 60 7.83 -13.02 12.71
C SER A 60 9.30 -12.71 13.01
N ARG A 61 10.23 -13.43 12.37
CA ARG A 61 11.67 -13.16 12.49
C ARG A 61 12.12 -11.93 11.69
N LEU A 62 11.55 -11.74 10.51
CA LEU A 62 11.96 -10.66 9.59
C LEU A 62 11.31 -9.31 9.93
N ARG A 63 10.11 -9.31 10.52
CA ARG A 63 9.33 -8.09 10.78
C ARG A 63 10.08 -7.05 11.63
N PRO A 64 10.73 -7.36 12.74
CA PRO A 64 11.46 -6.35 13.51
C PRO A 64 12.55 -5.66 12.68
N ARG A 65 13.33 -6.43 11.93
CA ARG A 65 14.34 -5.90 11.02
C ARG A 65 13.73 -5.06 9.90
N LEU A 66 12.59 -5.47 9.34
CA LEU A 66 11.89 -4.69 8.33
C LEU A 66 11.45 -3.33 8.86
N VAL A 67 10.79 -3.32 10.02
CA VAL A 67 10.32 -2.08 10.66
C VAL A 67 11.51 -1.16 10.96
N GLU A 68 12.58 -1.66 11.55
CA GLU A 68 13.82 -0.91 11.80
C GLU A 68 14.39 -0.31 10.50
N THR A 69 14.54 -1.13 9.44
CA THR A 69 15.04 -0.65 8.13
C THR A 69 14.19 0.51 7.56
N LEU A 70 12.86 0.41 7.67
CA LEU A 70 11.94 1.42 7.19
C LEU A 70 12.03 2.72 8.00
N LEU A 71 12.04 2.61 9.32
CA LEU A 71 12.13 3.75 10.22
C LEU A 71 13.48 4.47 10.11
N ASP A 72 14.58 3.74 10.02
CA ASP A 72 15.93 4.30 9.81
C ASP A 72 16.04 5.08 8.50
N ALA A 73 15.26 4.67 7.50
CA ALA A 73 15.19 5.37 6.23
C ALA A 73 14.23 6.57 6.24
N GLY A 74 13.51 6.82 7.33
CA GLY A 74 12.51 7.88 7.46
C GLY A 74 11.18 7.59 6.76
N ALA A 75 10.90 6.32 6.44
CA ALA A 75 9.62 5.90 5.86
C ALA A 75 8.54 5.82 6.94
N GLU A 76 7.31 6.06 6.54
CA GLU A 76 6.16 5.82 7.39
C GLU A 76 5.79 4.33 7.43
N VAL A 77 5.48 3.82 8.63
CA VAL A 77 4.98 2.46 8.84
C VAL A 77 3.50 2.51 9.21
N GLY A 78 2.66 1.89 8.38
CA GLY A 78 1.22 1.70 8.62
C GLY A 78 0.89 0.22 8.85
N LEU A 79 -0.29 -0.05 9.41
CA LEU A 79 -0.79 -1.42 9.58
C LEU A 79 -1.40 -1.92 8.27
N HIS A 80 -0.89 -3.05 7.77
CA HIS A 80 -1.62 -3.86 6.81
C HIS A 80 -2.50 -4.84 7.59
N GLY A 81 -3.76 -4.47 7.83
CA GLY A 81 -4.70 -5.32 8.57
C GLY A 81 -4.85 -6.68 7.89
N SER A 82 -4.70 -7.78 8.65
CA SER A 82 -4.78 -9.13 8.11
C SER A 82 -6.11 -9.42 7.44
N TYR A 83 -6.17 -10.51 6.68
CA TYR A 83 -7.41 -10.92 5.99
C TYR A 83 -8.61 -11.02 6.94
N ALA A 84 -8.39 -11.57 8.13
CA ALA A 84 -9.43 -11.75 9.14
C ALA A 84 -9.75 -10.46 9.93
N ALA A 85 -8.83 -9.50 10.00
CA ALA A 85 -9.06 -8.25 10.72
C ALA A 85 -10.17 -7.39 10.11
N ALA A 86 -10.49 -7.61 8.84
CA ALA A 86 -11.61 -6.92 8.18
C ALA A 86 -13.00 -7.28 8.76
N GLU A 87 -13.12 -8.39 9.48
CA GLU A 87 -14.36 -8.85 10.08
C GLU A 87 -14.30 -8.93 11.62
N ASP A 88 -13.15 -8.57 12.22
CA ASP A 88 -12.88 -8.70 13.65
C ASP A 88 -12.16 -7.47 14.20
N ALA A 89 -12.92 -6.56 14.79
CA ALA A 89 -12.39 -5.34 15.39
C ALA A 89 -11.42 -5.60 16.56
N CYS A 90 -11.61 -6.68 17.33
CA CYS A 90 -10.69 -7.05 18.42
C CYS A 90 -9.33 -7.47 17.84
N ARG A 91 -9.34 -8.21 16.75
CA ARG A 91 -8.13 -8.59 16.01
C ARG A 91 -7.42 -7.36 15.44
N LEU A 92 -8.16 -6.45 14.83
CA LEU A 92 -7.63 -5.20 14.30
C LEU A 92 -6.85 -4.41 15.39
N VAL A 93 -7.45 -4.25 16.57
CA VAL A 93 -6.82 -3.58 17.72
C VAL A 93 -5.56 -4.32 18.18
N ALA A 94 -5.62 -5.65 18.29
CA ALA A 94 -4.47 -6.45 18.71
C ALA A 94 -3.32 -6.38 17.70
N GLU A 95 -3.62 -6.38 16.41
CA GLU A 95 -2.62 -6.21 15.34
C GLU A 95 -1.97 -4.83 15.37
N LYS A 96 -2.78 -3.77 15.60
CA LYS A 96 -2.28 -2.42 15.77
C LYS A 96 -1.28 -2.35 16.95
N GLN A 97 -1.68 -2.82 18.13
CA GLN A 97 -0.82 -2.84 19.32
C GLN A 97 0.48 -3.61 19.09
N LYS A 98 0.40 -4.74 18.40
CA LYS A 98 1.58 -5.56 18.07
C LYS A 98 2.55 -4.84 17.13
N LEU A 99 2.05 -4.07 16.17
CA LEU A 99 2.91 -3.27 15.30
C LEU A 99 3.46 -2.06 16.04
N GLU A 100 2.66 -1.39 16.85
CA GLU A 100 3.08 -0.25 17.66
C GLU A 100 4.19 -0.57 18.66
N ALA A 101 4.24 -1.81 19.14
CA ALA A 101 5.35 -2.28 19.99
C ALA A 101 6.70 -2.31 19.26
N LEU A 102 6.71 -2.31 17.92
CA LEU A 102 7.91 -2.29 17.09
C LEU A 102 8.17 -0.91 16.46
N ALA A 103 7.11 -0.25 16.00
CA ALA A 103 7.20 0.94 15.17
C ALA A 103 6.93 2.26 15.92
N GLY A 104 6.46 2.20 17.19
CA GLY A 104 5.85 3.36 17.83
C GLY A 104 4.43 3.62 17.29
N PRO A 105 3.85 4.82 17.49
CA PRO A 105 2.48 5.11 17.10
C PRO A 105 2.21 4.85 15.61
N VAL A 106 1.15 4.09 15.31
CA VAL A 106 0.72 3.74 13.94
C VAL A 106 -0.56 4.49 13.62
N ALA A 107 -0.45 5.45 12.70
CA ALA A 107 -1.56 6.33 12.31
C ALA A 107 -2.36 5.79 11.12
N GLY A 108 -1.71 5.06 10.22
CA GLY A 108 -2.27 4.63 8.94
C GLY A 108 -2.65 3.17 8.88
N HIS A 109 -3.66 2.89 8.07
CA HIS A 109 -4.18 1.54 7.87
C HIS A 109 -4.44 1.23 6.41
N ARG A 110 -4.38 -0.09 6.07
CA ARG A 110 -4.88 -0.69 4.82
C ARG A 110 -5.27 -2.13 5.08
N TYR A 111 -6.48 -2.54 4.73
CA TYR A 111 -6.87 -3.95 4.80
C TYR A 111 -6.23 -4.78 3.69
N HIS A 112 -5.80 -5.98 4.02
CA HIS A 112 -5.32 -6.97 3.06
C HIS A 112 -6.41 -7.31 2.03
N TYR A 113 -6.01 -7.52 0.78
CA TYR A 113 -6.92 -7.73 -0.36
C TYR A 113 -7.90 -6.56 -0.63
N LEU A 114 -7.66 -5.37 -0.06
CA LEU A 114 -8.59 -4.25 -0.14
C LEU A 114 -10.02 -4.63 0.32
N ARG A 115 -10.10 -5.49 1.35
CA ARG A 115 -11.37 -5.97 1.90
C ARG A 115 -12.06 -4.89 2.73
N VAL A 116 -12.77 -4.01 2.06
CA VAL A 116 -13.54 -2.94 2.73
C VAL A 116 -14.99 -2.96 2.29
N ASP A 117 -15.88 -2.98 3.26
CA ASP A 117 -17.26 -2.55 3.16
C ASP A 117 -17.35 -1.19 3.89
N PRO A 118 -17.55 -0.08 3.15
CA PRO A 118 -17.57 1.26 3.75
C PRO A 118 -18.59 1.44 4.86
N HIS A 119 -19.67 0.63 4.88
CA HIS A 119 -20.70 0.67 5.92
C HIS A 119 -20.30 -0.08 7.21
N ARG A 120 -19.28 -0.94 7.16
CA ARG A 120 -18.96 -1.85 8.28
C ARG A 120 -17.55 -1.70 8.80
N ASN A 121 -16.58 -1.47 7.90
CA ASN A 121 -15.16 -1.62 8.27
C ASN A 121 -14.50 -0.29 8.66
N LEU A 122 -15.06 0.87 8.26
CA LEU A 122 -14.40 2.15 8.51
C LEU A 122 -14.60 2.68 9.94
N ALA A 123 -15.79 2.51 10.51
CA ALA A 123 -16.05 2.92 11.89
C ALA A 123 -15.16 2.18 12.91
N PRO A 124 -14.91 0.86 12.83
CA PRO A 124 -13.92 0.17 13.66
C PRO A 124 -12.50 0.73 13.56
N LEU A 125 -12.06 1.23 12.40
CA LEU A 125 -10.75 1.87 12.25
C LEU A 125 -10.66 3.17 13.04
N ALA A 126 -11.68 4.02 12.94
CA ALA A 126 -11.76 5.25 13.74
C ALA A 126 -11.76 4.93 15.24
N ALA A 127 -12.55 3.95 15.68
CA ALA A 127 -12.62 3.49 17.06
C ALA A 127 -11.29 2.90 17.57
N ALA A 128 -10.51 2.26 16.70
CA ALA A 128 -9.17 1.77 17.03
C ALA A 128 -8.10 2.89 17.04
N GLY A 129 -8.48 4.14 16.76
CA GLY A 129 -7.60 5.30 16.79
C GLY A 129 -6.65 5.39 15.60
N PHE A 130 -7.02 4.85 14.42
CA PHE A 130 -6.34 5.20 13.18
C PHE A 130 -6.76 6.60 12.74
N ARG A 131 -5.82 7.36 12.20
CA ARG A 131 -6.08 8.69 11.66
C ARG A 131 -6.52 8.66 10.20
N TYR A 132 -6.06 7.65 9.46
CA TYR A 132 -6.43 7.49 8.06
C TYR A 132 -6.41 6.02 7.63
N ASP A 133 -7.16 5.75 6.57
CA ASP A 133 -7.19 4.49 5.84
C ASP A 133 -6.88 4.71 4.36
N THR A 134 -6.37 3.68 3.70
CA THR A 134 -6.06 3.70 2.27
C THR A 134 -6.58 2.46 1.55
N THR A 135 -7.66 1.86 2.08
CA THR A 135 -8.18 0.61 1.54
C THR A 135 -9.13 0.83 0.37
N LEU A 136 -9.82 1.98 0.29
CA LEU A 136 -10.90 2.20 -0.65
C LEU A 136 -10.38 2.34 -2.08
N GLY A 137 -10.15 1.20 -2.70
CA GLY A 137 -9.76 1.02 -4.09
C GLY A 137 -10.46 -0.19 -4.68
N PHE A 138 -10.28 -0.40 -5.98
CA PHE A 138 -10.73 -1.60 -6.66
C PHE A 138 -9.65 -2.68 -6.62
N ALA A 139 -10.03 -3.92 -6.30
CA ALA A 139 -9.13 -5.07 -6.37
C ALA A 139 -8.94 -5.57 -7.82
N ASP A 140 -9.90 -5.34 -8.70
CA ASP A 140 -9.98 -5.88 -10.07
C ASP A 140 -10.00 -4.81 -11.17
N ALA A 141 -10.01 -3.53 -10.79
CA ALA A 141 -10.03 -2.39 -11.70
C ALA A 141 -9.08 -1.28 -11.23
N VAL A 142 -8.91 -0.25 -12.02
CA VAL A 142 -8.19 0.99 -11.66
C VAL A 142 -9.13 2.18 -11.72
N GLY A 143 -8.88 3.18 -10.87
CA GLY A 143 -9.70 4.37 -10.73
C GLY A 143 -10.07 4.64 -9.28
N PHE A 144 -10.79 5.72 -9.04
CA PHE A 144 -11.20 6.15 -7.70
C PHE A 144 -12.55 5.53 -7.36
N ARG A 145 -12.57 4.52 -6.50
CA ARG A 145 -13.78 3.73 -6.16
C ARG A 145 -14.90 4.59 -5.56
N ALA A 146 -14.55 5.64 -4.81
CA ALA A 146 -15.53 6.60 -4.29
C ALA A 146 -15.90 7.70 -5.29
N GLY A 147 -15.35 7.70 -6.51
CA GLY A 147 -15.51 8.81 -7.46
C GLY A 147 -14.78 10.10 -7.07
N ILE A 148 -13.97 10.05 -6.02
CA ILE A 148 -13.25 11.18 -5.42
C ILE A 148 -11.76 10.84 -5.41
N ALA A 149 -10.90 11.78 -5.87
CA ALA A 149 -9.44 11.65 -5.75
C ALA A 149 -8.88 12.36 -4.50
N ARG A 150 -9.65 13.24 -3.88
CA ARG A 150 -9.20 13.95 -2.67
C ARG A 150 -9.40 13.09 -1.44
N PRO A 151 -8.51 13.16 -0.43
CA PRO A 151 -8.79 12.62 0.88
C PRO A 151 -10.11 13.19 1.44
N PHE A 152 -10.87 12.36 2.10
CA PHE A 152 -12.19 12.76 2.62
C PHE A 152 -12.51 12.03 3.93
N ARG A 153 -13.45 12.56 4.71
CA ARG A 153 -14.00 11.89 5.89
C ARG A 153 -15.14 10.96 5.47
N PRO A 154 -15.01 9.63 5.68
CA PRO A 154 -16.12 8.72 5.46
C PRO A 154 -17.27 9.00 6.43
N TRP A 155 -18.47 8.54 6.05
CA TRP A 155 -19.69 8.73 6.84
C TRP A 155 -19.97 7.51 7.71
N ASP A 156 -20.31 7.75 8.97
CA ASP A 156 -20.87 6.74 9.87
C ASP A 156 -22.39 6.68 9.65
N PHE A 157 -22.86 5.64 8.98
CA PHE A 157 -24.28 5.48 8.65
C PHE A 157 -25.14 5.07 9.85
N GLU A 158 -24.54 4.58 10.94
CA GLU A 158 -25.27 4.25 12.16
C GLU A 158 -25.49 5.48 13.05
N ARG A 159 -24.48 6.36 13.10
CA ARG A 159 -24.50 7.59 13.94
C ARG A 159 -24.95 8.83 13.18
N ASP A 160 -25.03 8.74 11.86
CA ASP A 160 -25.38 9.83 10.95
C ASP A 160 -24.42 11.02 11.08
N GLU A 161 -23.12 10.76 11.14
CA GLU A 161 -22.05 11.76 11.27
C GLU A 161 -20.78 11.36 10.52
N PRO A 162 -19.87 12.31 10.19
CA PRO A 162 -18.57 11.96 9.62
C PRO A 162 -17.71 11.22 10.65
N LEU A 163 -17.01 10.17 10.21
CA LEU A 163 -16.02 9.47 11.02
C LEU A 163 -14.82 10.38 11.34
N ASP A 164 -14.22 10.18 12.50
CA ASP A 164 -12.91 10.77 12.81
C ASP A 164 -11.78 9.91 12.18
N LEU A 165 -11.85 9.81 10.89
CA LEU A 165 -10.94 9.05 10.02
C LEU A 165 -10.87 9.77 8.67
N ILE A 166 -9.70 9.78 8.06
CA ILE A 166 -9.53 10.25 6.68
C ILE A 166 -9.35 9.04 5.77
N GLU A 167 -10.14 8.93 4.73
CA GLU A 167 -9.89 7.99 3.64
C GLU A 167 -9.02 8.65 2.58
N VAL A 168 -7.90 8.02 2.23
CA VAL A 168 -7.05 8.39 1.09
C VAL A 168 -7.34 7.42 -0.05
N PRO A 169 -8.08 7.83 -1.09
CA PRO A 169 -8.53 6.91 -2.12
C PRO A 169 -7.38 6.26 -2.89
N LEU A 170 -7.39 4.93 -2.97
CA LEU A 170 -6.43 4.17 -3.76
C LEU A 170 -6.84 4.17 -5.23
N ALA A 171 -5.98 4.67 -6.11
CA ALA A 171 -6.25 4.79 -7.54
C ALA A 171 -5.92 3.50 -8.32
N ALA A 172 -4.89 2.78 -7.92
CA ALA A 172 -4.44 1.58 -8.62
C ALA A 172 -3.58 0.67 -7.73
N MET A 173 -3.54 -0.62 -8.10
CA MET A 173 -2.65 -1.61 -7.52
C MET A 173 -1.89 -2.32 -8.64
N ASP A 174 -0.59 -2.54 -8.46
CA ASP A 174 0.25 -3.24 -9.45
C ASP A 174 -0.24 -4.66 -9.73
N ALA A 175 -0.70 -5.40 -8.70
CA ALA A 175 -1.25 -6.73 -8.86
C ALA A 175 -2.53 -6.72 -9.73
N THR A 176 -3.42 -5.75 -9.55
CA THR A 176 -4.61 -5.55 -10.40
C THR A 176 -4.23 -5.37 -11.86
N LEU A 177 -3.19 -4.59 -12.10
CA LEU A 177 -2.73 -4.33 -13.47
C LEU A 177 -2.05 -5.54 -14.11
N ALA A 178 -1.20 -6.25 -13.35
CA ALA A 178 -0.29 -7.26 -13.88
C ALA A 178 -0.86 -8.68 -13.91
N GLU A 179 -1.70 -9.07 -12.95
CA GLU A 179 -2.14 -10.46 -12.84
C GLU A 179 -3.20 -10.80 -13.89
N GLU A 180 -3.05 -11.98 -14.56
CA GLU A 180 -3.96 -12.44 -15.62
C GLU A 180 -5.41 -12.60 -15.17
N ARG A 181 -5.62 -12.94 -13.89
CA ARG A 181 -6.97 -13.02 -13.28
C ARG A 181 -7.69 -11.68 -13.20
N TYR A 182 -6.96 -10.56 -13.40
CA TYR A 182 -7.49 -9.21 -13.43
C TYR A 182 -7.26 -8.58 -14.83
N LEU A 183 -6.39 -7.59 -14.95
CA LEU A 183 -6.20 -6.87 -16.20
C LEU A 183 -5.11 -7.48 -17.11
N GLY A 184 -4.20 -8.31 -16.62
CA GLY A 184 -3.19 -9.04 -17.38
C GLY A 184 -2.30 -8.15 -18.26
N LEU A 185 -1.95 -6.95 -17.78
CA LEU A 185 -1.20 -5.99 -18.58
C LEU A 185 0.32 -6.12 -18.35
N SER A 186 1.10 -5.89 -19.39
CA SER A 186 2.50 -5.54 -19.22
C SER A 186 2.65 -4.12 -18.69
N ALA A 187 3.78 -3.80 -18.03
CA ALA A 187 4.08 -2.45 -17.54
C ALA A 187 3.88 -1.37 -18.60
N ARG A 188 4.34 -1.64 -19.86
CA ARG A 188 4.16 -0.74 -21.00
C ARG A 188 2.69 -0.46 -21.35
N ARG A 189 1.81 -1.44 -21.18
CA ARG A 189 0.37 -1.28 -21.45
C ARG A 189 -0.38 -0.66 -20.27
N ALA A 190 0.15 -0.80 -19.06
CA ALA A 190 -0.39 -0.19 -17.84
C ALA A 190 -0.09 1.33 -17.75
N GLU A 191 1.11 1.75 -18.20
CA GLU A 191 1.59 3.14 -18.10
C GLU A 191 0.56 4.18 -18.57
N PRO A 192 0.01 4.14 -19.81
CA PRO A 192 -0.94 5.17 -20.25
C PRO A 192 -2.23 5.21 -19.44
N ARG A 193 -2.63 4.10 -18.79
CA ARG A 193 -3.80 4.10 -17.90
C ARG A 193 -3.50 4.83 -16.59
N LEU A 194 -2.34 4.56 -16.00
CA LEU A 194 -1.90 5.21 -14.76
C LEU A 194 -1.65 6.70 -14.99
N MET A 195 -1.01 7.08 -16.11
CA MET A 195 -0.78 8.50 -16.44
C MET A 195 -2.10 9.27 -16.60
N ARG A 196 -3.14 8.70 -17.20
CA ARG A 196 -4.45 9.35 -17.28
C ARG A 196 -5.11 9.54 -15.90
N LEU A 197 -4.97 8.58 -14.99
CA LEU A 197 -5.48 8.75 -13.61
C LEU A 197 -4.67 9.81 -12.86
N LEU A 198 -3.38 9.87 -13.10
CA LEU A 198 -2.51 10.91 -12.55
C LEU A 198 -2.85 12.30 -13.10
N ASP A 199 -3.09 12.41 -14.42
CA ASP A 199 -3.58 13.65 -15.05
C ASP A 199 -4.88 14.10 -14.39
N TRP A 200 -5.83 13.18 -14.25
CA TRP A 200 -7.12 13.47 -13.64
C TRP A 200 -6.98 13.94 -12.18
N ALA A 201 -6.14 13.26 -11.38
CA ALA A 201 -5.89 13.69 -10.00
C ALA A 201 -5.26 15.08 -9.94
N ALA A 202 -4.30 15.39 -10.82
CA ALA A 202 -3.65 16.70 -10.88
C ALA A 202 -4.62 17.81 -11.28
N GLU A 203 -5.45 17.58 -12.30
CA GLU A 203 -6.45 18.55 -12.78
C GLU A 203 -7.49 18.91 -11.70
N HIS A 204 -7.80 17.96 -10.80
CA HIS A 204 -8.79 18.15 -9.75
C HIS A 204 -8.19 18.44 -8.37
N GLY A 205 -6.86 18.65 -8.28
CA GLY A 205 -6.15 18.90 -7.04
C GLY A 205 -6.32 17.75 -6.04
N GLY A 206 -6.28 16.53 -6.55
CA GLY A 206 -6.45 15.30 -5.78
C GLY A 206 -5.14 14.64 -5.39
N ALA A 207 -5.24 13.51 -4.68
CA ALA A 207 -4.16 12.59 -4.39
C ALA A 207 -4.16 11.43 -5.41
N PHE A 208 -2.96 10.93 -5.74
CA PHE A 208 -2.79 9.76 -6.58
C PHE A 208 -2.05 8.68 -5.77
N ALA A 209 -2.81 7.95 -4.97
CA ALA A 209 -2.26 6.84 -4.20
C ALA A 209 -2.21 5.56 -5.05
N VAL A 210 -1.06 4.88 -5.03
CA VAL A 210 -0.87 3.58 -5.67
C VAL A 210 -0.36 2.56 -4.67
N LEU A 211 -0.80 1.32 -4.79
CA LEU A 211 -0.25 0.19 -4.07
C LEU A 211 0.76 -0.53 -4.96
N TRP A 212 1.97 -0.74 -4.43
CA TRP A 212 3.04 -1.38 -5.15
C TRP A 212 3.75 -2.41 -4.29
N HIS A 213 3.89 -3.65 -4.78
CA HIS A 213 4.52 -4.73 -4.02
C HIS A 213 6.03 -4.75 -4.26
N PRO A 214 6.85 -5.08 -3.23
CA PRO A 214 8.31 -5.08 -3.34
C PRO A 214 8.85 -6.06 -4.39
N ASP A 215 8.19 -7.18 -4.64
CA ASP A 215 8.58 -8.17 -5.64
C ASP A 215 8.62 -7.61 -7.08
N ARG A 216 7.90 -6.51 -7.35
CA ARG A 216 7.96 -5.78 -8.63
C ARG A 216 9.30 -5.10 -8.90
N PHE A 217 10.17 -5.02 -7.91
CA PHE A 217 11.53 -4.49 -8.03
C PHE A 217 12.60 -5.57 -8.21
N ASP A 218 12.24 -6.85 -8.24
CA ASP A 218 13.21 -7.89 -8.51
C ASP A 218 13.70 -7.84 -9.97
N PRO A 219 15.00 -7.63 -10.22
CA PRO A 219 15.54 -7.50 -11.58
C PRO A 219 15.29 -8.71 -12.47
N ALA A 220 15.09 -9.89 -11.88
CA ALA A 220 14.84 -11.14 -12.63
C ALA A 220 13.39 -11.24 -13.12
N THR A 221 12.45 -10.61 -12.44
CA THR A 221 11.01 -10.80 -12.67
C THR A 221 10.22 -9.51 -12.83
N SER A 222 10.85 -8.33 -12.67
CA SER A 222 10.16 -7.03 -12.71
C SER A 222 9.40 -6.78 -14.00
N GLY A 223 9.86 -7.31 -15.14
CA GLY A 223 9.19 -7.10 -16.43
C GLY A 223 8.95 -5.62 -16.80
N GLY A 224 9.69 -4.71 -16.15
CA GLY A 224 9.60 -3.27 -16.34
C GLY A 224 8.67 -2.54 -15.34
N TRP A 225 8.11 -3.25 -14.36
CA TRP A 225 7.28 -2.64 -13.33
C TRP A 225 8.07 -1.70 -12.41
N ASP A 226 9.33 -1.99 -12.14
CA ASP A 226 10.28 -1.12 -11.45
C ASP A 226 10.46 0.22 -12.18
N ARG A 227 10.62 0.17 -13.51
CA ARG A 227 10.74 1.37 -14.34
C ARG A 227 9.43 2.16 -14.40
N LEU A 228 8.29 1.47 -14.45
CA LEU A 228 6.99 2.12 -14.42
C LEU A 228 6.77 2.85 -13.09
N TYR A 229 7.18 2.25 -11.97
CA TYR A 229 7.16 2.95 -10.67
C TYR A 229 7.97 4.25 -10.70
N SER A 230 9.23 4.17 -11.17
CA SER A 230 10.08 5.35 -11.34
C SER A 230 9.45 6.40 -12.26
N ARG A 231 8.77 5.97 -13.31
CA ARG A 231 8.08 6.86 -14.26
C ARG A 231 6.88 7.56 -13.62
N LEU A 232 6.16 6.89 -12.70
CA LEU A 232 5.09 7.52 -11.92
C LEU A 232 5.62 8.61 -11.01
N LEU A 233 6.72 8.38 -10.29
CA LEU A 233 7.34 9.40 -9.43
C LEU A 233 7.72 10.65 -10.23
N VAL A 234 8.34 10.48 -11.40
CA VAL A 234 8.65 11.57 -12.32
C VAL A 234 7.38 12.25 -12.82
N GLY A 235 6.37 11.47 -13.18
CA GLY A 235 5.09 11.96 -13.68
C GLY A 235 4.34 12.86 -12.69
N VAL A 236 4.45 12.58 -11.39
CA VAL A 236 3.92 13.46 -10.33
C VAL A 236 4.63 14.82 -10.35
N GLN A 237 5.95 14.82 -10.40
CA GLN A 237 6.75 16.06 -10.42
C GLN A 237 6.50 16.89 -11.69
N GLU A 238 6.39 16.25 -12.86
CA GLU A 238 6.07 16.90 -14.13
C GLU A 238 4.74 17.65 -14.09
N ARG A 239 3.85 17.28 -13.16
CA ARG A 239 2.53 17.92 -12.91
C ARG A 239 2.53 18.87 -11.71
N GLY A 240 3.69 19.19 -11.16
CA GLY A 240 3.83 20.07 -10.00
C GLY A 240 3.43 19.44 -8.67
N GLY A 241 3.26 18.12 -8.62
CA GLY A 241 2.93 17.38 -7.42
C GLY A 241 4.18 16.95 -6.62
N SER A 242 3.96 16.46 -5.39
CA SER A 242 4.96 15.89 -4.51
C SER A 242 4.63 14.45 -4.15
N CYS A 243 5.65 13.60 -4.02
CA CYS A 243 5.50 12.25 -3.50
C CYS A 243 5.82 12.28 -2.00
N VAL A 244 4.81 12.00 -1.18
CA VAL A 244 4.86 12.16 0.29
C VAL A 244 4.29 10.93 0.99
N PRO A 245 4.64 10.66 2.27
CA PRO A 245 3.93 9.69 3.09
C PRO A 245 2.45 10.08 3.26
N ALA A 246 1.59 9.08 3.45
CA ALA A 246 0.16 9.32 3.58
C ALA A 246 -0.21 10.17 4.80
N ALA A 247 0.53 10.06 5.91
CA ALA A 247 0.33 10.90 7.09
C ALA A 247 0.59 12.38 6.81
N GLU A 248 1.58 12.72 5.98
CA GLU A 248 1.86 14.10 5.56
C GLU A 248 0.73 14.65 4.70
N LEU A 249 0.27 13.84 3.72
CA LEU A 249 -0.88 14.19 2.88
C LEU A 249 -2.14 14.47 3.72
N VAL A 250 -2.45 13.61 4.69
CA VAL A 250 -3.62 13.76 5.57
C VAL A 250 -3.51 15.00 6.45
N SER A 251 -2.33 15.29 6.97
CA SER A 251 -2.12 16.46 7.84
C SER A 251 -2.37 17.78 7.11
N SER A 252 -2.11 17.84 5.80
CA SER A 252 -2.38 19.02 4.97
C SER A 252 -3.86 19.22 4.62
N HIS A 253 -4.72 18.20 4.86
CA HIS A 253 -6.16 18.25 4.59
C HIS A 253 -7.03 18.37 5.85
N SER A 254 -6.41 18.43 7.03
CA SER A 254 -7.14 18.53 8.32
C SER A 254 -7.44 19.98 8.75
N THR A 255 -7.12 20.95 7.90
CA THR A 255 -7.43 22.38 8.05
C THR A 255 -8.56 22.77 7.12
#